data_a42b96be047e3b414d6243cd3b31aaeb
#
_entry.id   a42b96be047e3b414d6243cd3b31aaeb
#
_cell.length_a   1.000
_cell.length_b   1.000
_cell.length_c   1.000
_cell.angle_alpha   90.00
_cell.angle_beta   90.00
_cell.angle_gamma   90.00
#
_symmetry.space_group_name_H-M   'P 1'
#
loop_
_entity.id
_entity.type
_entity.pdbx_description
1 polymer ?
#
loop_
_entity_poly.entity_id
_entity_poly.type
_entity_poly.pdbx_seq_one_letter_code
_entity_poly.pdbx_strand_id
1 'polypeptide(L)'
;PKPLSTRRQKKGTAQNTPPANDDKQPRETSLKPEPNIIAILVAAIGIIPPLPRSSAKREREDGSPSIERLRDRGFLVLTDPSQLDTLSRGPVMGFFTDGHLPKMSEGRGDYLERATRKALEILLREAGERDRGFILMVEGSQIDLRAHDNDAEGVLTEMRDFDRAVAAAMDFADRHPGTLVVVTADHETGGLSIPSANVDFEHEEAGIEYCFSTGGHTAAMVPVYLYGTGSERINGVLDNTELARMLKWLVLPDSGRIANVPD
;
A
#
# COMPACT_ATOMS: atom_id res chain seq x y z
N PRO A 1 -42.82 30.97 -52.29
CA PRO A 1 -41.93 29.85 -52.05
C PRO A 1 -41.63 29.17 -53.38
N LYS A 2 -40.39 29.28 -53.82
CA LYS A 2 -39.91 28.67 -55.07
C LYS A 2 -39.09 27.43 -54.68
N PRO A 3 -39.13 26.35 -55.47
CA PRO A 3 -38.35 25.14 -55.21
C PRO A 3 -36.95 25.28 -55.70
N LEU A 4 -35.99 24.72 -54.94
CA LEU A 4 -34.58 24.66 -55.25
C LEU A 4 -34.29 23.53 -56.25
N SER A 5 -33.52 23.87 -57.27
CA SER A 5 -33.14 23.04 -58.42
C SER A 5 -32.06 22.00 -58.01
N THR A 6 -32.29 20.80 -58.45
CA THR A 6 -31.35 19.67 -58.42
C THR A 6 -30.24 19.88 -59.46
N ARG A 7 -28.99 19.95 -59.01
CA ARG A 7 -27.81 19.93 -59.88
C ARG A 7 -27.15 18.54 -59.83
N ARG A 8 -27.32 17.80 -60.88
CA ARG A 8 -26.67 16.50 -61.12
C ARG A 8 -25.16 16.74 -61.34
N GLN A 9 -24.34 16.13 -60.50
CA GLN A 9 -22.90 16.05 -60.78
C GLN A 9 -22.52 14.65 -61.27
N LYS A 10 -21.66 14.65 -62.27
CA LYS A 10 -21.18 13.48 -63.01
C LYS A 10 -20.25 12.60 -62.15
N LYS A 11 -20.39 11.28 -62.36
CA LYS A 11 -19.48 10.25 -61.88
C LYS A 11 -18.10 10.43 -62.53
N GLY A 12 -17.05 10.68 -61.77
CA GLY A 12 -15.67 10.47 -62.14
C GLY A 12 -15.16 9.23 -61.39
N THR A 13 -14.85 8.19 -62.14
CA THR A 13 -14.17 6.98 -61.62
C THR A 13 -12.69 7.31 -61.46
N ALA A 14 -12.26 7.53 -60.24
CA ALA A 14 -10.85 7.51 -59.86
C ALA A 14 -10.59 6.20 -59.11
N GLN A 15 -9.76 5.35 -59.68
CA GLN A 15 -9.20 4.20 -59.03
C GLN A 15 -8.25 4.69 -57.94
N ASN A 16 -8.67 4.56 -56.68
CA ASN A 16 -7.78 4.75 -55.54
C ASN A 16 -7.17 3.40 -55.18
N THR A 17 -5.92 3.22 -55.53
CA THR A 17 -5.04 2.20 -54.95
C THR A 17 -4.76 2.66 -53.48
N PRO A 18 -5.02 1.84 -52.47
CA PRO A 18 -4.67 2.22 -51.09
C PRO A 18 -3.13 2.26 -50.95
N PRO A 19 -2.58 3.24 -50.24
CA PRO A 19 -1.16 3.22 -49.89
C PRO A 19 -0.83 2.00 -49.06
N ALA A 20 0.32 1.40 -49.33
CA ALA A 20 0.87 0.29 -48.59
C ALA A 20 0.90 0.69 -47.11
N ASN A 21 0.23 -0.12 -46.30
CA ASN A 21 0.25 -0.03 -44.85
C ASN A 21 1.65 -0.41 -44.41
N ASP A 22 2.47 0.58 -44.06
CA ASP A 22 3.76 0.37 -43.45
C ASP A 22 3.45 0.06 -41.96
N ASP A 23 3.02 -1.17 -41.70
CA ASP A 23 2.85 -1.74 -40.38
C ASP A 23 4.23 -1.83 -39.68
N LYS A 24 4.71 -0.67 -39.26
CA LYS A 24 5.69 -0.60 -38.22
C LYS A 24 4.95 -0.93 -36.91
N GLN A 25 4.85 -2.23 -36.63
CA GLN A 25 4.63 -2.67 -35.27
C GLN A 25 5.52 -1.84 -34.33
N PRO A 26 4.98 -1.29 -33.24
CA PRO A 26 5.81 -0.70 -32.21
C PRO A 26 6.84 -1.77 -31.85
N ARG A 27 8.12 -1.45 -32.01
CA ARG A 27 9.19 -2.30 -31.49
C ARG A 27 8.85 -2.52 -30.04
N GLU A 28 8.53 -3.76 -29.66
CA GLU A 28 8.62 -4.21 -28.30
C GLU A 28 10.02 -3.79 -27.82
N THR A 29 10.08 -2.67 -27.12
CA THR A 29 11.22 -2.41 -26.26
C THR A 29 11.11 -3.52 -25.21
N SER A 30 11.87 -4.58 -25.39
CA SER A 30 12.12 -5.57 -24.37
C SER A 30 12.72 -4.78 -23.20
N LEU A 31 11.84 -4.31 -22.32
CA LEU A 31 12.23 -3.78 -21.03
C LEU A 31 12.99 -4.93 -20.35
N LYS A 32 14.32 -4.79 -20.30
CA LYS A 32 15.13 -5.67 -19.46
C LYS A 32 14.45 -5.66 -18.10
N PRO A 33 14.25 -6.81 -17.47
CA PRO A 33 13.68 -6.83 -16.14
C PRO A 33 14.56 -5.94 -15.27
N GLU A 34 13.95 -4.93 -14.65
CA GLU A 34 14.64 -4.14 -13.64
C GLU A 34 15.07 -5.14 -12.54
N PRO A 35 16.36 -5.30 -12.28
CA PRO A 35 16.77 -6.23 -11.25
C PRO A 35 16.33 -5.69 -9.90
N ASN A 36 15.60 -6.50 -9.13
CA ASN A 36 15.32 -6.27 -7.72
C ASN A 36 14.28 -5.18 -7.41
N ILE A 37 13.02 -5.38 -7.84
CA ILE A 37 11.92 -4.51 -7.41
C ILE A 37 11.76 -4.61 -5.88
N ILE A 38 11.81 -3.45 -5.23
CA ILE A 38 11.50 -3.26 -3.82
C ILE A 38 10.01 -2.92 -3.74
N ALA A 39 9.22 -3.80 -3.12
CA ALA A 39 7.80 -3.50 -2.85
C ALA A 39 7.63 -3.02 -1.41
N ILE A 40 7.06 -1.84 -1.24
CA ILE A 40 6.65 -1.31 0.05
C ILE A 40 5.13 -1.31 0.06
N LEU A 41 4.54 -2.26 0.79
CA LEU A 41 3.11 -2.33 1.00
C LEU A 41 2.78 -1.53 2.26
N VAL A 42 2.17 -0.39 2.09
CA VAL A 42 1.67 0.42 3.20
C VAL A 42 0.17 0.18 3.27
N ALA A 43 -0.26 -0.55 4.30
CA ALA A 43 -1.64 -0.96 4.44
C ALA A 43 -2.23 -0.44 5.75
N ALA A 44 -3.45 0.12 5.68
CA ALA A 44 -4.32 0.20 6.84
C ALA A 44 -5.00 -1.16 6.96
N ILE A 45 -4.36 -2.11 7.64
CA ILE A 45 -4.82 -3.48 7.76
C ILE A 45 -5.53 -3.65 9.11
N GLY A 46 -6.68 -4.32 9.08
CA GLY A 46 -7.32 -4.88 10.24
C GLY A 46 -6.42 -5.93 10.90
N ILE A 47 -6.46 -5.94 12.16
CA ILE A 47 -5.62 -6.54 13.18
C ILE A 47 -5.04 -7.92 12.82
N ILE A 48 -3.72 -7.99 12.59
CA ILE A 48 -2.96 -9.12 13.14
C ILE A 48 -2.68 -8.73 14.59
N PRO A 49 -3.34 -9.34 15.59
CA PRO A 49 -3.10 -8.94 16.97
C PRO A 49 -1.61 -9.07 17.24
N PRO A 50 -0.94 -8.03 17.75
CA PRO A 50 0.44 -8.16 18.18
C PRO A 50 0.47 -9.30 19.19
N LEU A 51 1.44 -10.18 19.07
CA LEU A 51 1.66 -11.21 20.08
C LEU A 51 1.84 -10.46 21.42
N PRO A 52 0.95 -10.62 22.39
CA PRO A 52 1.06 -9.87 23.64
C PRO A 52 2.41 -10.19 24.29
N ARG A 53 2.98 -9.23 25.03
CA ARG A 53 4.19 -9.48 25.86
C ARG A 53 4.00 -10.72 26.75
N SER A 54 2.78 -10.96 27.22
CA SER A 54 2.41 -12.19 27.93
C SER A 54 2.57 -13.44 27.07
N SER A 55 2.31 -13.36 25.75
CA SER A 55 2.57 -14.47 24.81
C SER A 55 4.05 -14.66 24.54
N ALA A 56 4.83 -13.58 24.53
CA ALA A 56 6.29 -13.66 24.42
C ALA A 56 6.92 -14.34 25.65
N LYS A 57 6.23 -14.29 26.80
CA LYS A 57 6.59 -14.98 28.03
C LYS A 57 5.91 -16.35 28.18
N ARG A 58 4.95 -16.70 27.30
CA ARG A 58 4.34 -18.03 27.35
C ARG A 58 5.41 -19.09 27.17
N GLU A 59 5.54 -19.94 28.15
CA GLU A 59 6.23 -21.20 28.01
C GLU A 59 5.48 -22.06 26.99
N ARG A 60 6.21 -22.59 26.04
CA ARG A 60 5.68 -23.62 25.15
C ARG A 60 5.61 -24.94 25.93
N GLU A 61 5.01 -26.00 25.36
CA GLU A 61 4.95 -27.33 25.92
C GLU A 61 6.34 -27.89 26.35
N ASP A 62 7.41 -27.34 25.70
CA ASP A 62 8.81 -27.70 26.04
C ASP A 62 9.43 -26.85 27.15
N GLY A 63 8.65 -25.95 27.81
CA GLY A 63 9.07 -25.12 28.93
C GLY A 63 10.03 -23.96 28.54
N SER A 64 10.35 -23.75 27.26
CA SER A 64 11.31 -22.70 26.86
C SER A 64 10.63 -21.35 26.59
N PRO A 65 11.16 -20.24 27.11
CA PRO A 65 10.69 -18.89 26.80
C PRO A 65 10.81 -18.58 25.30
N SER A 66 9.72 -18.10 24.69
CA SER A 66 9.68 -17.83 23.24
C SER A 66 10.70 -16.77 22.81
N ILE A 67 11.00 -15.78 23.68
CA ILE A 67 11.99 -14.73 23.43
C ILE A 67 13.43 -15.29 23.39
N GLU A 68 13.79 -16.20 24.29
CA GLU A 68 15.12 -16.80 24.32
C GLU A 68 15.40 -17.59 23.04
N ARG A 69 14.43 -18.36 22.57
CA ARG A 69 14.54 -19.07 21.31
C ARG A 69 14.70 -18.16 20.07
N LEU A 70 14.10 -16.97 20.08
CA LEU A 70 14.33 -15.99 19.03
C LEU A 70 15.78 -15.49 19.08
N ARG A 71 16.30 -15.21 20.28
CA ARG A 71 17.69 -14.82 20.47
C ARG A 71 18.66 -15.91 20.04
N ASP A 72 18.39 -17.17 20.40
CA ASP A 72 19.19 -18.35 20.00
C ASP A 72 19.22 -18.53 18.48
N ARG A 73 18.17 -18.06 17.77
CA ARG A 73 18.12 -18.03 16.30
C ARG A 73 18.75 -16.77 15.71
N GLY A 74 19.40 -15.94 16.50
CA GLY A 74 20.09 -14.74 16.06
C GLY A 74 19.21 -13.51 15.89
N PHE A 75 17.94 -13.53 16.38
CA PHE A 75 17.09 -12.33 16.36
C PHE A 75 17.54 -11.32 17.41
N LEU A 76 17.61 -10.05 17.01
CA LEU A 76 17.65 -8.93 17.95
C LEU A 76 16.22 -8.71 18.47
N VAL A 77 16.00 -8.95 19.76
CA VAL A 77 14.69 -8.80 20.37
C VAL A 77 14.63 -7.50 21.14
N LEU A 78 13.75 -6.60 20.70
CA LEU A 78 13.51 -5.30 21.29
C LEU A 78 12.30 -5.37 22.21
N THR A 79 12.36 -4.67 23.32
CA THR A 79 11.26 -4.55 24.31
C THR A 79 10.92 -3.10 24.63
N ASP A 80 11.65 -2.16 24.05
CA ASP A 80 11.45 -0.73 24.20
C ASP A 80 11.60 -0.04 22.83
N PRO A 81 10.64 0.83 22.42
CA PRO A 81 10.70 1.54 21.15
C PRO A 81 11.95 2.40 20.93
N SER A 82 12.58 2.89 22.03
CA SER A 82 13.81 3.68 21.95
C SER A 82 15.00 2.89 21.38
N GLN A 83 14.96 1.56 21.49
CA GLN A 83 15.98 0.69 20.94
C GLN A 83 16.01 0.67 19.40
N LEU A 84 14.97 1.17 18.71
CA LEU A 84 14.95 1.28 17.25
C LEU A 84 16.15 2.06 16.70
N ASP A 85 16.57 3.13 17.39
CA ASP A 85 17.63 4.00 16.92
C ASP A 85 19.01 3.32 16.94
N THR A 86 19.16 2.29 17.76
CA THR A 86 20.41 1.53 17.88
C THR A 86 20.57 0.44 16.81
N LEU A 87 19.48 0.16 16.07
CA LEU A 87 19.49 -0.90 15.08
C LEU A 87 20.29 -0.52 13.84
N SER A 88 21.09 -1.48 13.37
CA SER A 88 21.84 -1.33 12.14
C SER A 88 21.71 -2.51 11.19
N ARG A 89 21.21 -3.65 11.67
CA ARG A 89 21.01 -4.89 10.89
C ARG A 89 19.92 -5.76 11.52
N GLY A 90 19.43 -6.73 10.76
CA GLY A 90 18.46 -7.74 11.21
C GLY A 90 19.06 -9.12 11.38
N PRO A 91 18.27 -10.17 11.67
CA PRO A 91 16.80 -10.10 11.88
C PRO A 91 16.41 -9.47 13.22
N VAL A 92 15.30 -8.72 13.21
CA VAL A 92 14.80 -7.98 14.39
C VAL A 92 13.38 -8.42 14.72
N MET A 93 13.06 -8.48 16.01
CA MET A 93 11.69 -8.68 16.51
C MET A 93 11.45 -7.71 17.66
N GLY A 94 10.38 -6.91 17.58
CA GLY A 94 10.00 -5.95 18.63
C GLY A 94 8.69 -6.36 19.31
N PHE A 95 8.67 -6.32 20.67
CA PHE A 95 7.51 -6.55 21.52
C PHE A 95 7.42 -5.42 22.52
N PHE A 96 6.62 -4.39 22.22
CA PHE A 96 6.63 -3.16 22.99
C PHE A 96 5.46 -3.03 23.98
N THR A 97 4.37 -3.76 23.75
CA THR A 97 3.17 -3.76 24.57
C THR A 97 2.57 -5.15 24.66
N ASP A 98 1.65 -5.36 25.61
CA ASP A 98 0.90 -6.62 25.75
C ASP A 98 -0.30 -6.72 24.78
N GLY A 99 -0.56 -5.68 24.01
CA GLY A 99 -1.64 -5.58 23.03
C GLY A 99 -1.24 -4.64 21.92
N HIS A 100 -2.18 -3.81 21.48
CA HIS A 100 -1.91 -2.77 20.49
C HIS A 100 -1.00 -1.69 21.04
N LEU A 101 -0.23 -1.04 20.17
CA LEU A 101 0.45 0.19 20.54
C LEU A 101 -0.58 1.27 20.93
N PRO A 102 -0.23 2.20 21.83
CA PRO A 102 -1.11 3.29 22.22
C PRO A 102 -1.65 4.06 20.99
N LYS A 103 -2.83 4.65 21.14
CA LYS A 103 -3.37 5.60 20.16
C LYS A 103 -2.45 6.82 20.06
N MET A 104 -2.56 7.55 18.96
CA MET A 104 -1.88 8.84 18.83
C MET A 104 -2.26 9.80 19.93
N SER A 105 -3.55 9.84 20.31
CA SER A 105 -4.06 10.65 21.45
C SER A 105 -3.49 10.23 22.81
N GLU A 106 -2.93 9.03 22.93
CA GLU A 106 -2.30 8.50 24.13
C GLU A 106 -0.76 8.64 24.12
N GLY A 107 -0.21 9.34 23.13
CA GLY A 107 1.20 9.71 23.11
C GLY A 107 2.12 8.69 22.42
N ARG A 108 1.64 7.94 21.42
CA ARG A 108 2.49 7.05 20.60
C ARG A 108 3.63 7.81 19.90
N GLY A 109 3.44 9.08 19.62
CA GLY A 109 4.44 9.94 18.96
C GLY A 109 4.69 9.54 17.51
N ASP A 110 5.92 9.64 17.07
CA ASP A 110 6.37 9.42 15.69
C ASP A 110 6.80 7.96 15.41
N TYR A 111 6.36 7.03 16.24
CA TYR A 111 6.83 5.64 16.20
C TYR A 111 6.68 4.99 14.82
N LEU A 112 5.51 5.14 14.17
CA LEU A 112 5.23 4.46 12.90
C LEU A 112 6.16 4.94 11.78
N GLU A 113 6.36 6.25 11.66
CA GLU A 113 7.29 6.84 10.70
C GLU A 113 8.73 6.39 10.98
N ARG A 114 9.20 6.47 12.24
CA ARG A 114 10.57 6.09 12.62
C ARG A 114 10.82 4.61 12.36
N ALA A 115 9.88 3.74 12.74
CA ALA A 115 9.98 2.31 12.50
C ALA A 115 10.03 1.98 11.00
N THR A 116 9.20 2.68 10.19
CA THR A 116 9.21 2.55 8.74
C THR A 116 10.58 2.93 8.15
N ARG A 117 11.11 4.11 8.49
CA ARG A 117 12.42 4.57 8.03
C ARG A 117 13.53 3.60 8.43
N LYS A 118 13.51 3.11 9.68
CA LYS A 118 14.50 2.16 10.18
C LYS A 118 14.42 0.79 9.48
N ALA A 119 13.21 0.30 9.26
CA ALA A 119 13.02 -0.94 8.51
C ALA A 119 13.54 -0.84 7.08
N LEU A 120 13.25 0.26 6.38
CA LEU A 120 13.76 0.54 5.03
C LEU A 120 15.30 0.58 5.00
N GLU A 121 15.94 1.24 5.98
CA GLU A 121 17.41 1.30 6.10
C GLU A 121 18.02 -0.10 6.24
N ILE A 122 17.48 -0.91 7.16
CA ILE A 122 18.00 -2.26 7.42
C ILE A 122 17.78 -3.16 6.22
N LEU A 123 16.57 -3.17 5.66
CA LEU A 123 16.22 -4.04 4.53
C LEU A 123 17.01 -3.69 3.27
N LEU A 124 17.24 -2.41 3.00
CA LEU A 124 18.06 -1.97 1.88
C LEU A 124 19.49 -2.51 2.01
N ARG A 125 20.08 -2.43 3.21
CA ARG A 125 21.43 -2.96 3.46
C ARG A 125 21.49 -4.47 3.29
N GLU A 126 20.57 -5.20 3.91
CA GLU A 126 20.51 -6.66 3.84
C GLU A 126 20.24 -7.16 2.41
N ALA A 127 19.41 -6.44 1.65
CA ALA A 127 19.11 -6.75 0.27
C ALA A 127 20.33 -6.52 -0.62
N GLY A 128 21.05 -5.40 -0.44
CA GLY A 128 22.28 -5.08 -1.18
C GLY A 128 23.39 -6.10 -0.96
N GLU A 129 23.58 -6.58 0.29
CA GLU A 129 24.56 -7.62 0.60
C GLU A 129 24.25 -8.95 -0.09
N ARG A 130 22.98 -9.19 -0.47
CA ARG A 130 22.51 -10.45 -1.08
C ARG A 130 22.16 -10.35 -2.56
N ASP A 131 22.30 -9.17 -3.15
CA ASP A 131 21.86 -8.85 -4.51
C ASP A 131 20.39 -9.26 -4.74
N ARG A 132 19.51 -8.80 -3.87
CA ARG A 132 18.06 -9.12 -3.87
C ARG A 132 17.24 -7.88 -3.55
N GLY A 133 15.95 -7.91 -3.94
CA GLY A 133 14.95 -6.99 -3.45
C GLY A 133 14.42 -7.39 -2.06
N PHE A 134 13.48 -6.60 -1.55
CA PHE A 134 12.75 -6.92 -0.32
C PHE A 134 11.29 -6.47 -0.43
N ILE A 135 10.47 -6.98 0.47
CA ILE A 135 9.08 -6.54 0.68
C ILE A 135 9.00 -6.04 2.12
N LEU A 136 8.46 -4.84 2.30
CA LEU A 136 8.14 -4.29 3.60
C LEU A 136 6.64 -4.04 3.67
N MET A 137 5.97 -4.56 4.71
CA MET A 137 4.60 -4.22 5.06
C MET A 137 4.60 -3.30 6.28
N VAL A 138 3.85 -2.20 6.18
CA VAL A 138 3.65 -1.22 7.26
C VAL A 138 2.16 -1.11 7.53
N GLU A 139 1.76 -1.20 8.78
CA GLU A 139 0.35 -1.25 9.16
C GLU A 139 -0.05 -0.06 10.04
N GLY A 140 -1.12 0.64 9.66
CA GLY A 140 -1.78 1.67 10.46
C GLY A 140 -3.00 1.12 11.22
N SER A 141 -2.80 0.09 12.05
CA SER A 141 -3.86 -0.71 12.69
C SER A 141 -4.86 0.08 13.54
N GLN A 142 -4.46 1.22 14.10
CA GLN A 142 -5.34 2.04 14.94
C GLN A 142 -6.43 2.78 14.14
N ILE A 143 -6.28 2.91 12.82
CA ILE A 143 -7.32 3.50 11.95
C ILE A 143 -8.59 2.66 12.03
N ASP A 144 -8.45 1.35 11.83
CA ASP A 144 -9.55 0.39 11.92
C ASP A 144 -10.21 0.41 13.30
N LEU A 145 -9.40 0.36 14.37
CA LEU A 145 -9.91 0.39 15.74
C LEU A 145 -10.71 1.67 16.05
N ARG A 146 -10.27 2.82 15.53
CA ARG A 146 -11.03 4.07 15.70
C ARG A 146 -12.32 4.06 14.90
N ALA A 147 -12.30 3.46 13.71
CA ALA A 147 -13.50 3.32 12.88
C ALA A 147 -14.52 2.36 13.53
N HIS A 148 -14.08 1.28 14.17
CA HIS A 148 -14.93 0.40 14.98
C HIS A 148 -15.62 1.12 16.15
N ASP A 149 -14.93 2.07 16.76
CA ASP A 149 -15.47 2.92 17.83
C ASP A 149 -16.34 4.08 17.30
N ASN A 150 -16.46 4.25 15.97
CA ASN A 150 -17.13 5.39 15.33
C ASN A 150 -16.51 6.74 15.76
N ASP A 151 -15.20 6.74 16.02
CA ASP A 151 -14.41 7.90 16.47
C ASP A 151 -13.76 8.59 15.28
N ALA A 152 -14.44 9.52 14.64
CA ALA A 152 -13.97 10.23 13.44
C ALA A 152 -12.67 11.01 13.69
N GLU A 153 -12.56 11.69 14.83
CA GLU A 153 -11.35 12.46 15.18
C GLU A 153 -10.16 11.52 15.43
N GLY A 154 -10.42 10.38 16.05
CA GLY A 154 -9.43 9.32 16.19
C GLY A 154 -8.98 8.79 14.84
N VAL A 155 -9.89 8.46 13.92
CA VAL A 155 -9.57 8.03 12.55
C VAL A 155 -8.67 9.07 11.86
N LEU A 156 -9.04 10.36 11.89
CA LEU A 156 -8.25 11.43 11.27
C LEU A 156 -6.84 11.56 11.89
N THR A 157 -6.74 11.40 13.19
CA THR A 157 -5.45 11.51 13.89
C THR A 157 -4.53 10.34 13.55
N GLU A 158 -5.07 9.12 13.49
CA GLU A 158 -4.34 7.92 13.09
C GLU A 158 -3.97 7.95 11.59
N MET A 159 -4.87 8.45 10.74
CA MET A 159 -4.58 8.65 9.31
C MET A 159 -3.43 9.63 9.08
N ARG A 160 -3.35 10.73 9.85
CA ARG A 160 -2.22 11.67 9.77
C ARG A 160 -0.89 11.05 10.19
N ASP A 161 -0.90 10.14 11.17
CA ASP A 161 0.29 9.38 11.55
C ASP A 161 0.70 8.41 10.45
N PHE A 162 -0.26 7.69 9.88
CA PHE A 162 -0.06 6.79 8.76
C PHE A 162 0.48 7.52 7.51
N ASP A 163 -0.06 8.70 7.20
CA ASP A 163 0.40 9.56 6.09
C ASP A 163 1.89 9.91 6.21
N ARG A 164 2.40 10.15 7.42
CA ARG A 164 3.85 10.37 7.63
C ARG A 164 4.68 9.12 7.29
N ALA A 165 4.18 7.93 7.58
CA ALA A 165 4.84 6.69 7.19
C ALA A 165 4.79 6.47 5.68
N VAL A 166 3.67 6.82 5.02
CA VAL A 166 3.54 6.82 3.55
C VAL A 166 4.55 7.80 2.94
N ALA A 167 4.64 9.02 3.45
CA ALA A 167 5.62 10.02 3.00
C ALA A 167 7.05 9.50 3.12
N ALA A 168 7.39 8.82 4.22
CA ALA A 168 8.71 8.20 4.40
C ALA A 168 8.99 7.11 3.33
N ALA A 169 7.98 6.34 2.96
CA ALA A 169 8.09 5.33 1.90
C ALA A 169 8.25 5.97 0.51
N MET A 170 7.52 7.04 0.22
CA MET A 170 7.64 7.79 -1.03
C MET A 170 9.01 8.47 -1.16
N ASP A 171 9.49 9.14 -0.10
CA ASP A 171 10.84 9.71 -0.03
C ASP A 171 11.93 8.66 -0.28
N PHE A 172 11.70 7.43 0.19
CA PHE A 172 12.62 6.32 -0.07
C PHE A 172 12.56 5.91 -1.54
N ALA A 173 11.37 5.79 -2.14
CA ALA A 173 11.20 5.42 -3.54
C ALA A 173 11.86 6.42 -4.49
N ASP A 174 11.77 7.72 -4.19
CA ASP A 174 12.42 8.78 -4.97
C ASP A 174 13.95 8.65 -4.99
N ARG A 175 14.54 8.18 -3.90
CA ARG A 175 16.00 8.01 -3.79
C ARG A 175 16.49 6.65 -4.27
N HIS A 176 15.59 5.68 -4.40
CA HIS A 176 15.92 4.29 -4.76
C HIS A 176 15.04 3.81 -5.92
N PRO A 177 15.44 4.12 -7.19
CA PRO A 177 14.77 3.59 -8.37
C PRO A 177 14.63 2.07 -8.31
N GLY A 178 13.52 1.53 -8.81
CA GLY A 178 13.15 0.12 -8.63
C GLY A 178 12.24 -0.11 -7.43
N THR A 179 11.82 0.94 -6.73
CA THR A 179 10.87 0.85 -5.60
C THR A 179 9.44 1.11 -6.06
N LEU A 180 8.53 0.25 -5.64
CA LEU A 180 7.07 0.42 -5.77
C LEU A 180 6.46 0.60 -4.38
N VAL A 181 5.74 1.68 -4.16
CA VAL A 181 4.91 1.91 -2.97
C VAL A 181 3.46 1.64 -3.32
N VAL A 182 2.80 0.82 -2.51
CA VAL A 182 1.37 0.48 -2.63
C VAL A 182 0.68 0.85 -1.33
N VAL A 183 -0.35 1.68 -1.39
CA VAL A 183 -1.15 2.09 -0.22
C VAL A 183 -2.57 1.62 -0.43
N THR A 184 -3.08 0.82 0.50
CA THR A 184 -4.43 0.26 0.44
C THR A 184 -4.94 -0.11 1.83
N ALA A 185 -6.14 -0.62 1.91
CA ALA A 185 -6.69 -1.29 3.09
C ALA A 185 -7.12 -2.72 2.72
N ASP A 186 -7.31 -3.57 3.70
CA ASP A 186 -7.85 -4.93 3.54
C ASP A 186 -9.39 -4.89 3.47
N HIS A 187 -10.04 -3.92 4.14
CA HIS A 187 -11.47 -3.67 4.12
C HIS A 187 -11.79 -2.23 4.54
N GLU A 188 -13.04 -1.86 4.39
CA GLU A 188 -13.63 -0.66 4.99
C GLU A 188 -14.21 -1.01 6.36
N THR A 189 -14.18 -0.05 7.30
CA THR A 189 -14.72 -0.19 8.66
C THR A 189 -15.54 1.03 9.05
N GLY A 190 -16.71 0.78 9.65
CA GLY A 190 -17.60 1.80 10.17
C GLY A 190 -18.64 2.30 9.18
N GLY A 191 -18.48 2.07 7.88
CA GLY A 191 -19.31 2.68 6.85
C GLY A 191 -19.25 4.20 6.92
N LEU A 192 -18.04 4.74 7.12
CA LEU A 192 -17.79 6.17 7.28
C LEU A 192 -18.13 6.91 5.98
N SER A 193 -18.97 7.92 6.12
CA SER A 193 -19.34 8.82 5.04
C SER A 193 -19.31 10.27 5.49
N ILE A 194 -19.18 11.17 4.52
CA ILE A 194 -19.27 12.62 4.71
C ILE A 194 -20.59 13.03 4.07
N PRO A 195 -21.68 13.11 4.84
CA PRO A 195 -22.99 13.51 4.31
C PRO A 195 -22.96 14.99 3.93
N SER A 196 -23.79 15.35 2.94
CA SER A 196 -24.14 16.73 2.73
C SER A 196 -25.12 17.13 3.84
N ALA A 197 -24.72 18.06 4.68
CA ALA A 197 -25.55 18.58 5.77
C ALA A 197 -26.69 19.51 5.27
N ASN A 198 -27.06 19.50 3.98
CA ASN A 198 -27.91 20.51 3.33
C ASN A 198 -27.42 21.94 3.54
N VAL A 199 -26.17 22.08 3.91
CA VAL A 199 -25.50 23.35 4.05
C VAL A 199 -24.76 23.57 2.74
N ASP A 200 -24.88 24.77 2.26
CA ASP A 200 -24.19 25.22 1.08
C ASP A 200 -22.68 24.96 1.23
N PHE A 201 -22.11 24.11 0.38
CA PHE A 201 -20.67 23.81 0.40
C PHE A 201 -19.81 25.06 0.16
N GLU A 202 -20.42 26.18 -0.17
CA GLU A 202 -19.77 27.49 -0.32
C GLU A 202 -19.44 28.18 1.02
N HIS A 203 -19.94 27.66 2.16
CA HIS A 203 -19.68 28.25 3.47
C HIS A 203 -18.59 27.47 4.23
N GLU A 204 -17.39 28.05 4.30
CA GLU A 204 -16.24 27.51 5.07
C GLU A 204 -16.57 27.28 6.56
N GLU A 205 -17.58 27.95 7.09
CA GLU A 205 -18.04 27.85 8.48
C GLU A 205 -18.89 26.61 8.78
N ALA A 206 -19.37 25.89 7.75
CA ALA A 206 -20.29 24.77 7.94
C ALA A 206 -19.63 23.54 8.58
N GLY A 207 -18.29 23.42 8.52
CA GLY A 207 -17.57 22.27 9.00
C GLY A 207 -17.80 21.01 8.16
N ILE A 208 -17.24 19.89 8.61
CA ILE A 208 -17.43 18.58 8.01
C ILE A 208 -18.17 17.70 9.02
N GLU A 209 -19.31 17.14 8.60
CA GLU A 209 -20.00 16.13 9.37
C GLU A 209 -19.53 14.73 8.98
N TYR A 210 -19.46 13.84 9.95
CA TYR A 210 -19.11 12.44 9.77
C TYR A 210 -20.28 11.57 10.17
N CYS A 211 -20.59 10.57 9.34
CA CYS A 211 -21.65 9.61 9.64
C CYS A 211 -21.10 8.19 9.52
N PHE A 212 -21.29 7.41 10.58
CA PHE A 212 -20.98 5.99 10.60
C PHE A 212 -22.29 5.20 10.52
N SER A 213 -22.32 4.16 9.70
CA SER A 213 -23.48 3.30 9.54
C SER A 213 -23.42 2.03 10.38
N THR A 214 -22.25 1.67 10.86
CA THR A 214 -22.02 0.45 11.66
C THR A 214 -20.78 0.61 12.53
N GLY A 215 -20.61 -0.26 13.53
CA GLY A 215 -19.34 -0.47 14.24
C GLY A 215 -18.55 -1.67 13.72
N GLY A 216 -18.92 -2.23 12.56
CA GLY A 216 -18.27 -3.37 11.92
C GLY A 216 -17.68 -3.01 10.56
N HIS A 217 -17.20 -4.02 9.85
CA HIS A 217 -16.71 -3.87 8.48
C HIS A 217 -17.87 -3.75 7.49
N THR A 218 -17.62 -3.12 6.34
CA THR A 218 -18.57 -3.07 5.24
C THR A 218 -17.96 -3.66 3.97
N ALA A 219 -18.82 -3.88 2.97
CA ALA A 219 -18.39 -4.34 1.65
C ALA A 219 -18.07 -3.18 0.68
N ALA A 220 -17.89 -1.97 1.19
CA ALA A 220 -17.47 -0.85 0.36
C ALA A 220 -16.05 -1.09 -0.18
N MET A 221 -15.84 -0.68 -1.43
CA MET A 221 -14.52 -0.77 -2.04
C MET A 221 -13.54 0.16 -1.34
N VAL A 222 -12.31 -0.33 -1.16
CA VAL A 222 -11.20 0.47 -0.65
C VAL A 222 -10.31 0.94 -1.79
N PRO A 223 -9.71 2.15 -1.70
CA PRO A 223 -8.81 2.64 -2.73
C PRO A 223 -7.47 1.91 -2.70
N VAL A 224 -6.83 1.84 -3.87
CA VAL A 224 -5.43 1.44 -4.03
C VAL A 224 -4.67 2.59 -4.66
N TYR A 225 -3.64 3.07 -4.00
CA TYR A 225 -2.72 4.09 -4.52
C TYR A 225 -1.36 3.45 -4.78
N LEU A 226 -0.75 3.80 -5.89
CA LEU A 226 0.56 3.30 -6.28
C LEU A 226 1.49 4.45 -6.61
N TYR A 227 2.75 4.30 -6.20
CA TYR A 227 3.79 5.29 -6.48
C TYR A 227 5.13 4.62 -6.79
N GLY A 228 5.89 5.19 -7.73
CA GLY A 228 7.22 4.70 -8.09
C GLY A 228 7.20 3.69 -9.24
N THR A 229 8.18 2.80 -9.24
CA THR A 229 8.46 1.89 -10.38
C THR A 229 7.34 0.88 -10.58
N GLY A 230 6.75 0.86 -11.79
CA GLY A 230 5.69 -0.09 -12.16
C GLY A 230 4.29 0.30 -11.69
N SER A 231 4.13 1.49 -11.09
CA SER A 231 2.83 2.00 -10.62
C SER A 231 1.80 2.12 -11.75
N GLU A 232 2.24 2.37 -12.97
CA GLU A 232 1.40 2.49 -14.16
C GLU A 232 0.76 1.19 -14.64
N ARG A 233 1.22 0.05 -14.10
CA ARG A 233 0.78 -1.30 -14.52
C ARG A 233 -0.44 -1.83 -13.77
N ILE A 234 -0.83 -1.16 -12.70
CA ILE A 234 -1.97 -1.56 -11.86
C ILE A 234 -2.97 -0.41 -11.85
N ASN A 235 -4.16 -0.66 -12.33
CA ASN A 235 -5.23 0.33 -12.39
C ASN A 235 -6.61 -0.34 -12.48
N GLY A 236 -7.68 0.45 -12.30
CA GLY A 236 -9.06 -0.03 -12.41
C GLY A 236 -9.61 -0.57 -11.09
N VAL A 237 -10.68 -1.35 -11.20
CA VAL A 237 -11.33 -2.03 -10.08
C VAL A 237 -10.88 -3.49 -10.10
N LEU A 238 -10.24 -3.94 -9.05
CA LEU A 238 -9.58 -5.23 -8.97
C LEU A 238 -10.16 -6.05 -7.80
N ASP A 239 -10.20 -7.35 -7.98
CA ASP A 239 -10.31 -8.27 -6.85
C ASP A 239 -8.98 -8.29 -6.06
N ASN A 240 -9.02 -8.47 -4.73
CA ASN A 240 -7.83 -8.49 -3.89
C ASN A 240 -6.83 -9.58 -4.31
N THR A 241 -7.31 -10.69 -4.84
CA THR A 241 -6.48 -11.78 -5.38
C THR A 241 -5.81 -11.41 -6.69
N GLU A 242 -6.42 -10.52 -7.50
CA GLU A 242 -5.82 -9.98 -8.71
C GLU A 242 -4.69 -9.01 -8.36
N LEU A 243 -4.94 -8.09 -7.44
CA LEU A 243 -3.90 -7.20 -6.92
C LEU A 243 -2.70 -8.01 -6.40
N ALA A 244 -2.95 -9.03 -5.59
CA ALA A 244 -1.90 -9.90 -5.05
C ALA A 244 -1.10 -10.60 -6.16
N ARG A 245 -1.76 -11.07 -7.23
CA ARG A 245 -1.10 -11.69 -8.39
C ARG A 245 -0.23 -10.71 -9.15
N MET A 246 -0.73 -9.48 -9.37
CA MET A 246 0.00 -8.42 -10.05
C MET A 246 1.23 -7.99 -9.24
N LEU A 247 1.10 -7.78 -7.94
CA LEU A 247 2.22 -7.46 -7.06
C LEU A 247 3.27 -8.59 -7.06
N LYS A 248 2.82 -9.84 -6.93
CA LYS A 248 3.71 -11.01 -7.01
C LYS A 248 4.47 -11.06 -8.32
N TRP A 249 3.81 -10.76 -9.44
CA TRP A 249 4.45 -10.73 -10.75
C TRP A 249 5.51 -9.62 -10.84
N LEU A 250 5.27 -8.45 -10.24
CA LEU A 250 6.23 -7.34 -10.23
C LEU A 250 7.48 -7.64 -9.39
N VAL A 251 7.34 -8.34 -8.27
CA VAL A 251 8.46 -8.56 -7.32
C VAL A 251 9.26 -9.83 -7.56
N LEU A 252 8.69 -10.83 -8.25
CA LEU A 252 9.40 -12.10 -8.48
C LEU A 252 10.29 -12.02 -9.72
N PRO A 253 11.49 -12.63 -9.67
CA PRO A 253 12.34 -12.78 -10.84
C PRO A 253 11.63 -13.61 -11.92
N ASP A 254 12.06 -13.45 -13.17
CA ASP A 254 11.44 -14.07 -14.36
C ASP A 254 11.17 -15.57 -14.27
N SER A 255 11.99 -16.30 -13.51
CA SER A 255 11.80 -17.74 -13.23
C SER A 255 10.54 -18.07 -12.42
N GLY A 256 9.93 -17.08 -11.76
CA GLY A 256 8.70 -17.21 -10.99
C GLY A 256 7.49 -16.49 -11.61
N ARG A 257 7.68 -15.82 -12.74
CA ARG A 257 6.60 -15.17 -13.49
C ARG A 257 5.77 -16.23 -14.19
N ILE A 258 4.54 -16.44 -13.72
CA ILE A 258 3.58 -17.30 -14.41
C ILE A 258 3.23 -16.59 -15.72
N ALA A 259 3.39 -17.29 -16.84
CA ALA A 259 3.29 -16.79 -18.20
C ALA A 259 1.86 -16.34 -18.65
N ASN A 260 0.96 -16.04 -17.74
CA ASN A 260 -0.40 -15.64 -18.06
C ASN A 260 -0.91 -14.61 -17.04
N VAL A 261 -0.57 -13.33 -17.24
CA VAL A 261 -1.47 -12.25 -16.84
C VAL A 261 -2.26 -11.92 -18.12
N PRO A 262 -3.59 -12.06 -18.11
CA PRO A 262 -4.40 -11.61 -19.25
C PRO A 262 -4.25 -10.11 -19.43
N ASP A 263 -4.19 -9.67 -20.69
CA ASP A 263 -4.23 -8.26 -21.12
C ASP A 263 -5.51 -7.56 -20.62
#